data_a1f2405473da984632fac3ac71cee9fe
#
_entry.id   a1f2405473da984632fac3ac71cee9fe
#
_cell.length_a   1.000
_cell.length_b   1.000
_cell.length_c   1.000
_cell.angle_alpha   90.00
_cell.angle_beta   90.00
_cell.angle_gamma   90.00
#
_symmetry.space_group_name_H-M   'P 1'
#
loop_
_entity.id
_entity.type
_entity.pdbx_description
1 polymer ?
#
loop_
_entity_poly.entity_id
_entity_poly.type
_entity_poly.pdbx_seq_one_letter_code
_entity_poly.pdbx_strand_id
1 'polypeptide(L)'
;MPVPRFTSSLLRSPRARCFSTSTSRRSYEDSVQNLKIGKHTRVLYQGFTGRVATQNAKESLEYGTNIVGGVKPGGSGEHLGLPVLPTVREAKEQLKPDATAIYVAAPHAGKAIEEAIEAEIPLIVAVAEHIPLHDILRIMSMLKTQSKSRLVGANAPGIISAIGHCRIGFQPLPTFSPGHVGIVAKSGTLSYETVASITRAGLGQSLCIGMGGDVVAGTNFVDALRVFETDPDTEAIVLVGEVGGTAELEAADWIKDYYRREKDP
;
A
#
# COMPACT_ATOMS: atom_id res chain seq x y z
N MET A 1 38.49 69.78 38.84
CA MET A 1 37.96 69.57 37.48
C MET A 1 37.62 68.05 37.32
N PRO A 2 36.36 67.69 37.20
CA PRO A 2 35.98 66.31 37.01
C PRO A 2 35.92 65.92 35.52
N VAL A 3 36.46 64.76 35.22
CA VAL A 3 36.51 64.15 33.89
C VAL A 3 35.16 63.50 33.54
N PRO A 4 34.58 63.66 32.34
CA PRO A 4 33.31 63.06 31.98
C PRO A 4 33.48 61.58 31.63
N ARG A 5 32.58 60.76 32.20
CA ARG A 5 32.43 59.34 31.87
C ARG A 5 31.64 59.18 30.58
N PHE A 6 32.23 58.56 29.56
CA PHE A 6 31.56 58.12 28.36
C PHE A 6 30.76 56.81 28.66
N THR A 7 29.45 56.88 28.53
CA THR A 7 28.58 55.69 28.52
C THR A 7 28.46 55.16 27.09
N SER A 8 29.02 54.00 26.82
CA SER A 8 28.85 53.28 25.56
C SER A 8 27.49 52.63 25.51
N SER A 9 26.59 53.18 24.72
CA SER A 9 25.31 52.52 24.35
C SER A 9 25.59 51.41 23.33
N LEU A 10 25.50 50.14 23.79
CA LEU A 10 25.53 48.99 22.95
C LEU A 10 24.22 48.92 22.11
N LEU A 11 24.31 49.26 20.85
CA LEU A 11 23.28 48.98 19.85
C LEU A 11 23.09 47.48 19.72
N ARG A 12 21.99 46.95 20.25
CA ARG A 12 21.55 45.56 20.01
C ARG A 12 21.07 45.46 18.56
N SER A 13 21.87 44.77 17.75
CA SER A 13 21.50 44.33 16.41
C SER A 13 20.27 43.43 16.47
N PRO A 14 19.23 43.63 15.64
CA PRO A 14 18.09 42.72 15.62
C PRO A 14 18.53 41.38 15.07
N ARG A 15 18.42 40.32 15.91
CA ARG A 15 18.60 38.94 15.47
C ARG A 15 17.58 38.62 14.41
N ALA A 16 18.03 38.47 13.17
CA ALA A 16 17.23 37.90 12.09
C ALA A 16 16.75 36.52 12.50
N ARG A 17 15.47 36.36 12.71
CA ARG A 17 14.82 35.03 12.85
C ARG A 17 14.89 34.37 11.49
N CYS A 18 15.84 33.44 11.29
CA CYS A 18 15.76 32.48 10.21
C CYS A 18 14.53 31.62 10.46
N PHE A 19 13.46 31.87 9.72
CA PHE A 19 12.37 30.91 9.58
C PHE A 19 12.89 29.77 8.70
N SER A 20 13.44 28.73 9.32
CA SER A 20 13.62 27.46 8.67
C SER A 20 12.25 26.81 8.58
N THR A 21 11.53 27.04 7.51
CA THR A 21 10.45 26.17 7.09
C THR A 21 11.11 24.91 6.55
N SER A 22 11.41 23.95 7.41
CA SER A 22 11.67 22.60 6.98
C SER A 22 10.34 22.03 6.45
N THR A 23 10.05 22.28 5.17
CA THR A 23 9.10 21.44 4.45
C THR A 23 9.70 20.04 4.46
N SER A 24 9.23 19.20 5.36
CA SER A 24 9.51 17.76 5.35
C SER A 24 9.26 17.29 3.92
N ARG A 25 10.32 16.89 3.21
CA ARG A 25 10.15 16.31 1.88
C ARG A 25 9.33 15.05 2.05
N ARG A 26 8.15 15.02 1.47
CA ARG A 26 7.32 13.81 1.43
C ARG A 26 8.13 12.69 0.79
N SER A 27 8.12 11.52 1.43
CA SER A 27 8.87 10.33 1.03
C SER A 27 7.92 9.19 0.67
N TYR A 28 8.45 8.09 0.17
CA TYR A 28 7.68 6.87 -0.07
C TYR A 28 6.98 6.37 1.20
N GLU A 29 7.57 6.58 2.36
CA GLU A 29 6.98 6.20 3.65
C GLU A 29 5.65 6.89 3.93
N ASP A 30 5.47 8.14 3.46
CA ASP A 30 4.21 8.88 3.63
C ASP A 30 3.04 8.25 2.86
N SER A 31 3.31 7.43 1.84
CA SER A 31 2.29 6.75 1.04
C SER A 31 1.67 5.53 1.75
N VAL A 32 2.12 5.19 2.95
CA VAL A 32 1.62 4.03 3.72
C VAL A 32 0.11 4.11 3.97
N GLN A 33 -0.45 5.31 4.09
CA GLN A 33 -1.89 5.52 4.29
C GLN A 33 -2.75 5.02 3.10
N ASN A 34 -2.16 4.86 1.92
CA ASN A 34 -2.85 4.29 0.76
C ASN A 34 -3.21 2.80 0.93
N LEU A 35 -2.63 2.12 1.92
CA LEU A 35 -3.01 0.75 2.29
C LEU A 35 -4.38 0.67 2.99
N LYS A 36 -4.94 1.80 3.45
CA LYS A 36 -6.28 1.84 4.04
C LYS A 36 -7.34 1.78 2.94
N ILE A 37 -7.76 0.57 2.62
CA ILE A 37 -8.80 0.32 1.62
C ILE A 37 -10.15 0.02 2.26
N GLY A 38 -11.23 0.22 1.52
CA GLY A 38 -12.59 -0.06 1.98
C GLY A 38 -13.61 0.11 0.87
N LYS A 39 -14.89 0.18 1.22
CA LYS A 39 -16.01 0.30 0.28
C LYS A 39 -15.89 1.52 -0.66
N HIS A 40 -15.22 2.58 -0.22
CA HIS A 40 -15.00 3.80 -0.99
C HIS A 40 -13.91 3.65 -2.06
N THR A 41 -13.02 2.65 -1.93
CA THR A 41 -11.83 2.49 -2.79
C THR A 41 -12.22 2.14 -4.21
N ARG A 42 -11.88 3.01 -5.15
CA ARG A 42 -12.16 2.86 -6.59
C ARG A 42 -11.02 2.06 -7.24
N VAL A 43 -11.31 0.85 -7.69
CA VAL A 43 -10.30 -0.09 -8.18
C VAL A 43 -10.29 -0.18 -9.70
N LEU A 44 -9.12 0.00 -10.30
CA LEU A 44 -8.85 -0.19 -11.73
C LEU A 44 -8.17 -1.55 -11.94
N TYR A 45 -8.54 -2.28 -12.98
CA TYR A 45 -7.90 -3.55 -13.34
C TYR A 45 -7.01 -3.39 -14.57
N GLN A 46 -5.72 -3.67 -14.46
CA GLN A 46 -4.81 -3.76 -15.60
C GLN A 46 -4.77 -5.20 -16.13
N GLY A 47 -4.81 -5.37 -17.46
CA GLY A 47 -5.03 -6.67 -18.07
C GLY A 47 -6.47 -7.16 -17.95
N PHE A 48 -7.44 -6.26 -17.84
CA PHE A 48 -8.84 -6.49 -17.44
C PHE A 48 -9.56 -7.56 -18.25
N THR A 49 -9.29 -7.64 -19.56
CA THR A 49 -9.93 -8.62 -20.46
C THR A 49 -9.27 -10.00 -20.44
N GLY A 50 -8.21 -10.17 -19.67
CA GLY A 50 -7.53 -11.45 -19.50
C GLY A 50 -8.37 -12.43 -18.66
N ARG A 51 -8.23 -13.74 -18.91
CA ARG A 51 -9.02 -14.77 -18.23
C ARG A 51 -8.93 -14.69 -16.70
N VAL A 52 -7.73 -14.56 -16.16
CA VAL A 52 -7.51 -14.48 -14.68
C VAL A 52 -8.09 -13.19 -14.11
N ALA A 53 -7.86 -12.04 -14.78
CA ALA A 53 -8.42 -10.76 -14.37
C ALA A 53 -9.96 -10.78 -14.40
N THR A 54 -10.55 -11.33 -15.45
CA THR A 54 -12.01 -11.45 -15.60
C THR A 54 -12.63 -12.27 -14.45
N GLN A 55 -12.02 -13.42 -14.11
CA GLN A 55 -12.52 -14.25 -13.03
C GLN A 55 -12.45 -13.54 -11.68
N ASN A 56 -11.28 -12.96 -11.36
CA ASN A 56 -11.11 -12.23 -10.11
C ASN A 56 -11.97 -10.96 -10.04
N ALA A 57 -12.20 -10.28 -11.17
CA ALA A 57 -13.08 -9.11 -11.21
C ALA A 57 -14.54 -9.49 -10.92
N LYS A 58 -15.05 -10.59 -11.47
CA LYS A 58 -16.40 -11.09 -11.17
C LYS A 58 -16.57 -11.36 -9.68
N GLU A 59 -15.68 -12.15 -9.11
CA GLU A 59 -15.70 -12.47 -7.68
C GLU A 59 -15.59 -11.21 -6.79
N SER A 60 -14.73 -10.27 -7.17
CA SER A 60 -14.57 -9.01 -6.42
C SER A 60 -15.80 -8.11 -6.52
N LEU A 61 -16.46 -8.05 -7.68
CA LEU A 61 -17.73 -7.32 -7.87
C LEU A 61 -18.83 -7.93 -7.01
N GLU A 62 -18.97 -9.26 -7.02
CA GLU A 62 -19.93 -10.00 -6.18
C GLU A 62 -19.66 -9.79 -4.69
N TYR A 63 -18.39 -9.69 -4.29
CA TYR A 63 -17.98 -9.42 -2.92
C TYR A 63 -18.30 -7.98 -2.46
N GLY A 64 -18.44 -7.03 -3.39
CA GLY A 64 -18.76 -5.63 -3.11
C GLY A 64 -17.63 -4.64 -3.42
N THR A 65 -16.52 -5.10 -4.01
CA THR A 65 -15.42 -4.23 -4.43
C THR A 65 -15.88 -3.25 -5.51
N ASN A 66 -15.60 -1.97 -5.34
CA ASN A 66 -15.94 -0.92 -6.28
C ASN A 66 -14.96 -0.88 -7.46
N ILE A 67 -15.09 -1.80 -8.42
CA ILE A 67 -14.32 -1.80 -9.65
C ILE A 67 -14.90 -0.75 -10.59
N VAL A 68 -14.09 0.21 -11.02
CA VAL A 68 -14.55 1.34 -11.86
C VAL A 68 -14.24 1.18 -13.34
N GLY A 69 -13.44 0.19 -13.70
CA GLY A 69 -13.08 -0.11 -15.09
C GLY A 69 -11.75 -0.84 -15.19
N GLY A 70 -11.23 -0.94 -16.39
CA GLY A 70 -9.96 -1.59 -16.62
C GLY A 70 -9.16 -1.02 -17.78
N VAL A 71 -7.92 -1.50 -17.87
CA VAL A 71 -6.98 -1.13 -18.93
C VAL A 71 -6.60 -2.35 -19.75
N LYS A 72 -6.60 -2.16 -21.07
CA LYS A 72 -6.03 -3.08 -22.06
C LYS A 72 -5.25 -2.25 -23.07
N PRO A 73 -3.94 -2.44 -23.23
CA PRO A 73 -3.14 -1.70 -24.20
C PRO A 73 -3.76 -1.73 -25.61
N GLY A 74 -3.99 -0.54 -26.19
CA GLY A 74 -4.62 -0.38 -27.49
C GLY A 74 -6.09 -0.83 -27.56
N GLY A 75 -6.71 -1.16 -26.43
CA GLY A 75 -8.11 -1.57 -26.35
C GLY A 75 -9.03 -0.43 -25.95
N SER A 76 -10.29 -0.52 -26.38
CA SER A 76 -11.36 0.35 -25.91
C SER A 76 -12.68 -0.43 -25.95
N GLY A 77 -13.68 0.04 -25.22
CA GLY A 77 -15.00 -0.57 -25.19
C GLY A 77 -15.45 -0.90 -23.76
N GLU A 78 -16.11 -2.04 -23.61
CA GLU A 78 -16.70 -2.46 -22.34
C GLU A 78 -16.35 -3.92 -22.03
N HIS A 79 -16.16 -4.22 -20.75
CA HIS A 79 -15.98 -5.58 -20.23
C HIS A 79 -16.64 -5.70 -18.86
N LEU A 80 -17.46 -6.73 -18.65
CA LEU A 80 -18.27 -6.91 -17.43
C LEU A 80 -19.17 -5.71 -17.07
N GLY A 81 -19.66 -4.98 -18.08
CA GLY A 81 -20.46 -3.76 -17.87
C GLY A 81 -19.63 -2.54 -17.44
N LEU A 82 -18.31 -2.60 -17.54
CA LEU A 82 -17.40 -1.55 -17.11
C LEU A 82 -16.49 -1.08 -18.26
N PRO A 83 -16.09 0.21 -18.29
CA PRO A 83 -15.27 0.76 -19.37
C PRO A 83 -13.87 0.14 -19.40
N VAL A 84 -13.39 -0.09 -20.61
CA VAL A 84 -12.00 -0.51 -20.90
C VAL A 84 -11.30 0.62 -21.63
N LEU A 85 -10.19 1.08 -21.09
CA LEU A 85 -9.40 2.19 -21.60
C LEU A 85 -8.01 1.71 -22.06
N PRO A 86 -7.38 2.43 -23.03
CA PRO A 86 -6.11 1.97 -23.59
C PRO A 86 -4.92 2.17 -22.67
N THR A 87 -4.97 3.14 -21.72
CA THR A 87 -3.85 3.51 -20.85
C THR A 87 -4.32 3.76 -19.41
N VAL A 88 -3.39 3.60 -18.45
CA VAL A 88 -3.65 3.93 -17.05
C VAL A 88 -3.84 5.44 -16.87
N ARG A 89 -3.14 6.26 -17.66
CA ARG A 89 -3.29 7.73 -17.63
C ARG A 89 -4.72 8.16 -18.00
N GLU A 90 -5.26 7.67 -19.10
CA GLU A 90 -6.64 7.94 -19.48
C GLU A 90 -7.64 7.44 -18.44
N ALA A 91 -7.39 6.25 -17.87
CA ALA A 91 -8.21 5.71 -16.81
C ALA A 91 -8.14 6.58 -15.54
N LYS A 92 -6.97 7.14 -15.21
CA LYS A 92 -6.82 8.07 -14.08
C LYS A 92 -7.64 9.35 -14.28
N GLU A 93 -7.62 9.90 -15.47
CA GLU A 93 -8.36 11.12 -15.80
C GLU A 93 -9.89 10.91 -15.79
N GLN A 94 -10.37 9.83 -16.40
CA GLN A 94 -11.78 9.57 -16.58
C GLN A 94 -12.45 8.88 -15.38
N LEU A 95 -11.77 7.89 -14.79
CA LEU A 95 -12.33 7.02 -13.76
C LEU A 95 -11.83 7.36 -12.35
N LYS A 96 -10.78 8.17 -12.20
CA LYS A 96 -10.21 8.60 -10.91
C LYS A 96 -10.05 7.44 -9.92
N PRO A 97 -9.33 6.36 -10.26
CA PRO A 97 -9.12 5.23 -9.37
C PRO A 97 -8.22 5.60 -8.19
N ASP A 98 -8.48 4.99 -7.04
CA ASP A 98 -7.64 5.05 -5.84
C ASP A 98 -6.63 3.91 -5.82
N ALA A 99 -6.93 2.80 -6.50
CA ALA A 99 -6.09 1.62 -6.54
C ALA A 99 -6.10 0.97 -7.92
N THR A 100 -5.03 0.23 -8.23
CA THR A 100 -5.00 -0.64 -9.41
C THR A 100 -4.54 -2.05 -9.06
N ALA A 101 -5.26 -3.05 -9.59
CA ALA A 101 -4.89 -4.46 -9.54
C ALA A 101 -4.24 -4.87 -10.86
N ILE A 102 -3.00 -5.37 -10.82
CA ILE A 102 -2.22 -5.73 -12.02
C ILE A 102 -2.26 -7.23 -12.25
N TYR A 103 -3.04 -7.65 -13.24
CA TYR A 103 -3.16 -9.04 -13.71
C TYR A 103 -2.47 -9.21 -15.06
N VAL A 104 -1.24 -8.75 -15.14
CA VAL A 104 -0.42 -8.79 -16.36
C VAL A 104 0.69 -9.82 -16.15
N ALA A 105 1.01 -10.57 -17.21
CA ALA A 105 2.08 -11.59 -17.14
C ALA A 105 3.44 -10.97 -16.76
N ALA A 106 4.25 -11.70 -16.03
CA ALA A 106 5.52 -11.24 -15.46
C ALA A 106 6.42 -10.42 -16.42
N PRO A 107 6.60 -10.80 -17.69
CA PRO A 107 7.45 -10.00 -18.62
C PRO A 107 6.92 -8.59 -18.92
N HIS A 108 5.65 -8.35 -18.65
CA HIS A 108 4.98 -7.06 -18.89
C HIS A 108 4.56 -6.35 -17.60
N ALA A 109 4.59 -7.06 -16.47
CA ALA A 109 4.12 -6.53 -15.19
C ALA A 109 4.95 -5.35 -14.70
N GLY A 110 6.27 -5.36 -14.94
CA GLY A 110 7.14 -4.24 -14.59
C GLY A 110 6.69 -2.93 -15.24
N LYS A 111 6.43 -2.94 -16.54
CA LYS A 111 5.93 -1.76 -17.27
C LYS A 111 4.54 -1.31 -16.78
N ALA A 112 3.67 -2.26 -16.44
CA ALA A 112 2.35 -1.94 -15.92
C ALA A 112 2.41 -1.26 -14.55
N ILE A 113 3.37 -1.65 -13.70
CA ILE A 113 3.64 -0.97 -12.41
C ILE A 113 4.19 0.44 -12.65
N GLU A 114 5.16 0.59 -13.55
CA GLU A 114 5.74 1.89 -13.90
C GLU A 114 4.68 2.88 -14.42
N GLU A 115 3.83 2.43 -15.33
CA GLU A 115 2.71 3.24 -15.85
C GLU A 115 1.76 3.70 -14.73
N ALA A 116 1.49 2.83 -13.75
CA ALA A 116 0.67 3.17 -12.60
C ALA A 116 1.34 4.19 -11.67
N ILE A 117 2.68 4.11 -11.48
CA ILE A 117 3.46 5.09 -10.72
C ILE A 117 3.45 6.45 -11.44
N GLU A 118 3.70 6.46 -12.75
CA GLU A 118 3.70 7.67 -13.57
C GLU A 118 2.33 8.38 -13.61
N ALA A 119 1.25 7.58 -13.55
CA ALA A 119 -0.12 8.09 -13.44
C ALA A 119 -0.50 8.48 -12.00
N GLU A 120 0.40 8.36 -11.03
CA GLU A 120 0.17 8.64 -9.61
C GLU A 120 -1.06 7.89 -9.06
N ILE A 121 -1.22 6.59 -9.38
CA ILE A 121 -2.24 5.76 -8.76
C ILE A 121 -1.83 5.52 -7.29
N PRO A 122 -2.69 5.86 -6.30
CA PRO A 122 -2.32 5.80 -4.90
C PRO A 122 -1.88 4.42 -4.41
N LEU A 123 -2.65 3.36 -4.74
CA LEU A 123 -2.31 1.99 -4.38
C LEU A 123 -2.12 1.12 -5.62
N ILE A 124 -1.00 0.44 -5.70
CA ILE A 124 -0.66 -0.48 -6.79
C ILE A 124 -0.54 -1.87 -6.19
N VAL A 125 -1.31 -2.83 -6.69
CA VAL A 125 -1.27 -4.22 -6.23
C VAL A 125 -0.79 -5.10 -7.39
N ALA A 126 0.41 -5.67 -7.27
CA ALA A 126 1.04 -6.50 -8.28
C ALA A 126 1.07 -7.96 -7.83
N VAL A 127 0.27 -8.79 -8.50
CA VAL A 127 0.11 -10.22 -8.12
C VAL A 127 1.10 -11.14 -8.83
N ALA A 128 1.70 -10.72 -9.93
CA ALA A 128 2.57 -11.56 -10.75
C ALA A 128 3.83 -12.02 -9.99
N GLU A 129 4.12 -13.30 -10.09
CA GLU A 129 5.41 -13.89 -9.72
C GLU A 129 6.41 -13.72 -10.86
N HIS A 130 7.70 -13.89 -10.54
CA HIS A 130 8.81 -13.93 -11.53
C HIS A 130 8.97 -12.65 -12.36
N ILE A 131 8.60 -11.50 -11.83
CA ILE A 131 8.99 -10.22 -12.43
C ILE A 131 10.54 -10.14 -12.40
N PRO A 132 11.21 -9.80 -13.50
CA PRO A 132 12.67 -9.73 -13.52
C PRO A 132 13.20 -8.79 -12.41
N LEU A 133 14.23 -9.23 -11.68
CA LEU A 133 14.80 -8.47 -10.56
C LEU A 133 15.21 -7.05 -10.96
N HIS A 134 15.77 -6.87 -12.16
CA HIS A 134 16.14 -5.55 -12.66
C HIS A 134 14.94 -4.60 -12.80
N ASP A 135 13.77 -5.13 -13.18
CA ASP A 135 12.54 -4.35 -13.24
C ASP A 135 12.08 -3.95 -11.83
N ILE A 136 12.11 -4.88 -10.88
CA ILE A 136 11.78 -4.60 -9.48
C ILE A 136 12.70 -3.54 -8.89
N LEU A 137 14.01 -3.62 -9.10
CA LEU A 137 14.97 -2.62 -8.61
C LEU A 137 14.73 -1.23 -9.23
N ARG A 138 14.38 -1.17 -10.51
CA ARG A 138 14.02 0.07 -11.21
C ARG A 138 12.73 0.67 -10.63
N ILE A 139 11.70 -0.16 -10.44
CA ILE A 139 10.42 0.23 -9.81
C ILE A 139 10.66 0.77 -8.40
N MET A 140 11.45 0.10 -7.58
CA MET A 140 11.78 0.56 -6.23
C MET A 140 12.54 1.88 -6.23
N SER A 141 13.42 2.09 -7.22
CA SER A 141 14.09 3.38 -7.41
C SER A 141 13.08 4.49 -7.72
N MET A 142 12.11 4.25 -8.61
CA MET A 142 11.03 5.21 -8.91
C MET A 142 10.18 5.49 -7.67
N LEU A 143 9.77 4.47 -6.93
CA LEU A 143 8.94 4.62 -5.72
C LEU A 143 9.65 5.47 -4.65
N LYS A 144 10.94 5.34 -4.46
CA LYS A 144 11.72 6.12 -3.49
C LYS A 144 11.80 7.62 -3.82
N THR A 145 11.53 8.02 -5.06
CA THR A 145 11.58 9.43 -5.50
C THR A 145 10.26 10.18 -5.34
N GLN A 146 9.19 9.49 -4.91
CA GLN A 146 7.85 10.05 -4.83
C GLN A 146 7.13 9.63 -3.52
N SER A 147 5.95 10.19 -3.26
CA SER A 147 5.14 9.95 -2.06
C SER A 147 3.66 9.71 -2.37
N LYS A 148 3.33 9.45 -3.63
CA LYS A 148 1.94 9.33 -4.09
C LYS A 148 1.47 7.89 -4.18
N SER A 149 2.31 7.02 -4.74
CA SER A 149 1.98 5.64 -5.01
C SER A 149 2.63 4.69 -4.00
N ARG A 150 1.87 3.71 -3.51
CA ARG A 150 2.32 2.60 -2.68
C ARG A 150 2.19 1.31 -3.47
N LEU A 151 3.18 0.43 -3.39
CA LEU A 151 3.16 -0.89 -4.01
C LEU A 151 2.92 -1.98 -2.96
N VAL A 152 1.96 -2.85 -3.21
CA VAL A 152 1.78 -4.15 -2.54
C VAL A 152 2.23 -5.24 -3.52
N GLY A 153 3.18 -6.03 -3.12
CA GLY A 153 3.83 -7.03 -3.96
C GLY A 153 5.22 -6.55 -4.44
N ALA A 154 5.76 -7.15 -5.47
CA ALA A 154 5.20 -8.17 -6.37
C ALA A 154 5.06 -9.55 -5.68
N ASN A 155 4.62 -10.56 -6.46
CA ASN A 155 4.41 -11.92 -5.96
C ASN A 155 3.53 -11.96 -4.71
N ALA A 156 2.41 -11.24 -4.74
CA ALA A 156 1.53 -11.04 -3.59
C ALA A 156 0.11 -11.52 -3.86
N PRO A 157 -0.57 -12.10 -2.86
CA PRO A 157 -1.99 -12.43 -3.00
C PRO A 157 -2.89 -11.20 -3.09
N GLY A 158 -2.36 -10.05 -2.69
CA GLY A 158 -3.03 -8.76 -2.69
C GLY A 158 -3.39 -8.25 -1.30
N ILE A 159 -4.37 -7.37 -1.25
CA ILE A 159 -4.87 -6.74 -0.02
C ILE A 159 -6.40 -6.84 0.02
N ILE A 160 -6.96 -7.07 1.20
CA ILE A 160 -8.40 -7.19 1.40
C ILE A 160 -8.83 -6.56 2.73
N SER A 161 -9.83 -5.70 2.68
CA SER A 161 -10.59 -5.27 3.85
C SER A 161 -11.88 -6.09 3.93
N ALA A 162 -11.99 -6.93 4.96
CA ALA A 162 -13.17 -7.76 5.16
C ALA A 162 -14.37 -6.91 5.62
N ILE A 163 -14.14 -5.93 6.48
CA ILE A 163 -15.16 -4.98 6.93
C ILE A 163 -15.64 -4.08 5.77
N GLY A 164 -14.69 -3.60 4.96
CA GLY A 164 -14.97 -2.71 3.83
C GLY A 164 -15.44 -3.41 2.56
N HIS A 165 -15.54 -4.75 2.55
CA HIS A 165 -15.87 -5.55 1.37
C HIS A 165 -15.08 -5.15 0.12
N CYS A 166 -13.77 -4.92 0.29
CA CYS A 166 -12.87 -4.50 -0.78
C CYS A 166 -11.73 -5.51 -0.91
N ARG A 167 -11.68 -6.24 -2.03
CA ARG A 167 -10.60 -7.16 -2.38
C ARG A 167 -9.86 -6.66 -3.61
N ILE A 168 -8.53 -6.52 -3.49
CA ILE A 168 -7.63 -6.17 -4.59
C ILE A 168 -6.56 -7.26 -4.67
N GLY A 169 -6.78 -8.26 -5.50
CA GLY A 169 -5.96 -9.47 -5.59
C GLY A 169 -6.80 -10.72 -5.79
N PHE A 170 -6.27 -11.89 -5.40
CA PHE A 170 -6.92 -13.19 -5.62
C PHE A 170 -7.10 -14.02 -4.33
N GLN A 171 -7.20 -13.34 -3.17
CA GLN A 171 -7.46 -14.02 -1.90
C GLN A 171 -8.77 -14.81 -1.96
N PRO A 172 -8.84 -16.01 -1.36
CA PRO A 172 -10.02 -16.87 -1.35
C PRO A 172 -11.12 -16.31 -0.45
N LEU A 173 -12.08 -15.58 -1.03
CA LEU A 173 -13.16 -14.89 -0.32
C LEU A 173 -13.90 -15.73 0.74
N PRO A 174 -14.21 -17.04 0.51
CA PRO A 174 -14.95 -17.83 1.49
C PRO A 174 -14.24 -18.01 2.84
N THR A 175 -12.93 -17.74 2.91
CA THR A 175 -12.17 -17.86 4.17
C THR A 175 -12.23 -16.60 5.03
N PHE A 176 -12.62 -15.48 4.46
CA PHE A 176 -12.67 -14.18 5.14
C PHE A 176 -14.01 -13.93 5.80
N SER A 177 -13.95 -13.32 6.98
CA SER A 177 -15.12 -12.85 7.75
C SER A 177 -14.80 -11.48 8.35
N PRO A 178 -15.71 -10.52 8.36
CA PRO A 178 -15.51 -9.25 9.06
C PRO A 178 -15.21 -9.45 10.54
N GLY A 179 -14.22 -8.73 11.07
CA GLY A 179 -13.79 -8.79 12.46
C GLY A 179 -12.62 -7.84 12.73
N HIS A 180 -11.93 -8.00 13.85
CA HIS A 180 -10.99 -7.00 14.37
C HIS A 180 -9.52 -7.43 14.32
N VAL A 181 -9.19 -8.49 13.55
CA VAL A 181 -7.79 -8.96 13.43
C VAL A 181 -7.16 -8.43 12.15
N GLY A 182 -6.15 -7.56 12.29
CA GLY A 182 -5.27 -7.16 11.20
C GLY A 182 -4.26 -8.26 10.90
N ILE A 183 -4.03 -8.55 9.62
CA ILE A 183 -3.07 -9.59 9.19
C ILE A 183 -2.09 -9.00 8.20
N VAL A 184 -0.81 -9.23 8.41
CA VAL A 184 0.23 -8.97 7.40
C VAL A 184 1.06 -10.24 7.18
N ALA A 185 1.24 -10.62 5.92
CA ALA A 185 1.84 -11.90 5.58
C ALA A 185 2.82 -11.79 4.40
N LYS A 186 3.98 -12.45 4.51
CA LYS A 186 4.89 -12.69 3.39
C LYS A 186 4.36 -13.81 2.50
N SER A 187 3.99 -14.93 3.08
CA SER A 187 3.49 -16.10 2.36
C SER A 187 2.00 -15.99 2.04
N GLY A 188 1.64 -16.14 0.77
CA GLY A 188 0.23 -16.21 0.33
C GLY A 188 -0.50 -17.38 0.95
N THR A 189 0.01 -18.60 0.82
CA THR A 189 -0.62 -19.83 1.32
C THR A 189 -0.81 -19.80 2.84
N LEU A 190 0.23 -19.45 3.59
CA LEU A 190 0.14 -19.37 5.05
C LEU A 190 -0.81 -18.27 5.51
N SER A 191 -0.95 -17.18 4.75
CA SER A 191 -1.94 -16.14 5.06
C SER A 191 -3.36 -16.70 4.97
N TYR A 192 -3.68 -17.53 3.98
CA TYR A 192 -5.02 -18.13 3.83
C TYR A 192 -5.36 -19.10 4.96
N GLU A 193 -4.40 -19.93 5.38
CA GLU A 193 -4.58 -20.84 6.52
C GLU A 193 -4.76 -20.06 7.83
N THR A 194 -3.99 -19.00 8.02
CA THR A 194 -4.12 -18.11 9.18
C THR A 194 -5.49 -17.45 9.22
N VAL A 195 -5.93 -16.86 8.10
CA VAL A 195 -7.25 -16.26 7.94
C VAL A 195 -8.36 -17.26 8.24
N ALA A 196 -8.30 -18.46 7.62
CA ALA A 196 -9.29 -19.50 7.83
C ALA A 196 -9.36 -19.97 9.31
N SER A 197 -8.21 -20.03 9.99
CA SER A 197 -8.14 -20.40 11.41
C SER A 197 -8.76 -19.33 12.31
N ILE A 198 -8.48 -18.05 12.05
CA ILE A 198 -9.06 -16.90 12.76
C ILE A 198 -10.58 -16.86 12.55
N THR A 199 -11.04 -17.06 11.31
CA THR A 199 -12.47 -17.10 10.97
C THR A 199 -13.18 -18.25 11.67
N ARG A 200 -12.58 -19.47 11.68
CA ARG A 200 -13.14 -20.62 12.42
C ARG A 200 -13.21 -20.38 13.94
N ALA A 201 -12.30 -19.56 14.48
CA ALA A 201 -12.33 -19.14 15.87
C ALA A 201 -13.38 -18.04 16.16
N GLY A 202 -14.10 -17.55 15.16
CA GLY A 202 -15.14 -16.53 15.30
C GLY A 202 -14.64 -15.11 15.47
N LEU A 203 -13.35 -14.84 15.19
CA LEU A 203 -12.73 -13.52 15.38
C LEU A 203 -12.85 -12.61 14.15
N GLY A 204 -12.67 -13.16 12.94
CA GLY A 204 -12.70 -12.39 11.69
C GLY A 204 -11.54 -11.40 11.50
N GLN A 205 -11.52 -10.72 10.34
CA GLN A 205 -10.43 -9.83 9.94
C GLN A 205 -10.93 -8.41 9.65
N SER A 206 -10.10 -7.41 10.01
CA SER A 206 -10.27 -6.02 9.59
C SER A 206 -9.64 -5.81 8.21
N LEU A 207 -8.32 -5.89 8.14
CA LEU A 207 -7.51 -5.70 6.95
C LEU A 207 -6.44 -6.80 6.87
N CYS A 208 -6.31 -7.43 5.70
CA CYS A 208 -5.25 -8.41 5.45
C CYS A 208 -4.36 -7.92 4.31
N ILE A 209 -3.06 -7.74 4.58
CA ILE A 209 -2.04 -7.26 3.65
C ILE A 209 -1.11 -8.42 3.30
N GLY A 210 -1.18 -8.89 2.06
CA GLY A 210 -0.20 -9.83 1.53
C GLY A 210 0.97 -9.05 0.93
N MET A 211 2.12 -9.08 1.60
CA MET A 211 3.31 -8.33 1.15
C MET A 211 3.93 -8.92 -0.12
N GLY A 212 3.85 -10.22 -0.27
CA GLY A 212 4.54 -10.98 -1.31
C GLY A 212 5.82 -11.66 -0.82
N GLY A 213 6.17 -12.77 -1.50
CA GLY A 213 7.32 -13.61 -1.15
C GLY A 213 8.65 -13.12 -1.72
N ASP A 214 8.65 -12.09 -2.56
CA ASP A 214 9.88 -11.59 -3.17
C ASP A 214 10.81 -10.93 -2.13
N VAL A 215 12.13 -11.05 -2.35
CA VAL A 215 13.16 -10.47 -1.46
C VAL A 215 13.00 -8.96 -1.37
N VAL A 216 12.60 -8.31 -2.47
CA VAL A 216 12.36 -6.88 -2.55
C VAL A 216 10.86 -6.64 -2.70
N ALA A 217 10.20 -6.32 -1.60
CA ALA A 217 8.78 -6.01 -1.56
C ALA A 217 8.53 -4.49 -1.53
N GLY A 218 7.43 -4.06 -2.15
CA GLY A 218 7.02 -2.65 -2.13
C GLY A 218 6.49 -2.20 -0.77
N THR A 219 5.95 -3.11 0.03
CA THR A 219 5.43 -2.89 1.37
C THR A 219 6.03 -3.93 2.31
N ASN A 220 6.42 -3.54 3.52
CA ASN A 220 7.01 -4.40 4.53
C ASN A 220 6.15 -4.51 5.80
N PHE A 221 6.59 -5.28 6.81
CA PHE A 221 5.86 -5.44 8.08
C PHE A 221 5.69 -4.12 8.83
N VAL A 222 6.72 -3.28 8.87
CA VAL A 222 6.67 -1.99 9.57
C VAL A 222 5.65 -1.06 8.92
N ASP A 223 5.55 -1.06 7.59
CA ASP A 223 4.53 -0.29 6.85
C ASP A 223 3.11 -0.74 7.24
N ALA A 224 2.88 -2.06 7.33
CA ALA A 224 1.60 -2.61 7.75
C ALA A 224 1.28 -2.28 9.22
N LEU A 225 2.26 -2.39 10.12
CA LEU A 225 2.10 -2.04 11.53
C LEU A 225 1.71 -0.57 11.70
N ARG A 226 2.30 0.36 10.93
CA ARG A 226 1.92 1.79 10.92
C ARG A 226 0.47 2.03 10.47
N VAL A 227 -0.06 1.17 9.59
CA VAL A 227 -1.47 1.23 9.20
C VAL A 227 -2.35 0.75 10.33
N PHE A 228 -2.04 -0.41 10.90
CA PHE A 228 -2.82 -1.00 11.99
C PHE A 228 -2.83 -0.14 13.26
N GLU A 229 -1.71 0.55 13.57
CA GLU A 229 -1.62 1.52 14.68
C GLU A 229 -2.72 2.58 14.63
N THR A 230 -3.14 2.97 13.44
CA THR A 230 -4.11 4.06 13.21
C THR A 230 -5.42 3.58 12.58
N ASP A 231 -5.63 2.27 12.52
CA ASP A 231 -6.86 1.66 12.02
C ASP A 231 -7.83 1.41 13.18
N PRO A 232 -8.97 2.12 13.24
CA PRO A 232 -9.93 1.98 14.34
C PRO A 232 -10.62 0.61 14.39
N ASP A 233 -10.57 -0.14 13.31
CA ASP A 233 -11.21 -1.44 13.19
C ASP A 233 -10.27 -2.60 13.62
N THR A 234 -8.98 -2.32 13.87
CA THR A 234 -7.97 -3.34 14.21
C THR A 234 -7.67 -3.33 15.72
N GLU A 235 -8.01 -4.41 16.42
CA GLU A 235 -7.74 -4.60 17.85
C GLU A 235 -6.59 -5.58 18.13
N ALA A 236 -6.30 -6.48 17.19
CA ALA A 236 -5.23 -7.46 17.29
C ALA A 236 -4.51 -7.60 15.95
N ILE A 237 -3.21 -7.94 15.98
CA ILE A 237 -2.40 -8.06 14.78
C ILE A 237 -1.73 -9.43 14.75
N VAL A 238 -1.77 -10.08 13.58
CA VAL A 238 -1.03 -11.31 13.29
C VAL A 238 -0.03 -11.05 12.17
N LEU A 239 1.25 -11.34 12.46
CA LEU A 239 2.32 -11.33 11.46
C LEU A 239 2.62 -12.76 11.04
N VAL A 240 2.57 -13.01 9.74
CA VAL A 240 2.93 -14.28 9.12
C VAL A 240 4.27 -14.10 8.41
N GLY A 241 5.35 -14.47 9.11
CA GLY A 241 6.72 -14.35 8.61
C GLY A 241 7.13 -15.50 7.71
N GLU A 242 8.40 -15.44 7.31
CA GLU A 242 9.06 -16.47 6.50
C GLU A 242 10.50 -16.64 6.98
N VAL A 243 10.99 -17.86 7.00
CA VAL A 243 12.36 -18.15 7.42
C VAL A 243 13.37 -17.51 6.46
N GLY A 244 14.26 -16.70 7.02
CA GLY A 244 15.33 -16.00 6.30
C GLY A 244 15.11 -14.48 6.21
N GLY A 245 16.20 -13.72 6.19
CA GLY A 245 16.18 -12.26 6.19
C GLY A 245 16.01 -11.64 7.58
N THR A 246 15.72 -10.34 7.63
CA THR A 246 15.67 -9.53 8.86
C THR A 246 14.31 -8.86 9.08
N ALA A 247 13.34 -9.04 8.19
CA ALA A 247 12.08 -8.30 8.20
C ALA A 247 11.27 -8.51 9.48
N GLU A 248 11.28 -9.71 10.05
CA GLU A 248 10.61 -10.04 11.31
C GLU A 248 11.34 -9.42 12.52
N LEU A 249 12.67 -9.31 12.47
CA LEU A 249 13.46 -8.62 13.50
C LEU A 249 13.17 -7.12 13.48
N GLU A 250 13.13 -6.51 12.30
CA GLU A 250 12.78 -5.09 12.11
C GLU A 250 11.38 -4.79 12.65
N ALA A 251 10.41 -5.68 12.38
CA ALA A 251 9.07 -5.57 12.93
C ALA A 251 9.05 -5.68 14.46
N ALA A 252 9.82 -6.64 15.04
CA ALA A 252 9.91 -6.82 16.48
C ALA A 252 10.53 -5.61 17.16
N ASP A 253 11.57 -5.01 16.57
CA ASP A 253 12.22 -3.81 17.12
C ASP A 253 11.28 -2.59 17.04
N TRP A 254 10.54 -2.44 15.93
CA TRP A 254 9.52 -1.40 15.80
C TRP A 254 8.43 -1.53 16.88
N ILE A 255 7.94 -2.75 17.15
CA ILE A 255 6.94 -3.03 18.19
C ILE A 255 7.50 -2.67 19.58
N LYS A 256 8.74 -3.06 19.89
CA LYS A 256 9.39 -2.70 21.17
C LYS A 256 9.49 -1.18 21.35
N ASP A 257 9.86 -0.46 20.28
CA ASP A 257 9.99 0.99 20.33
C ASP A 257 8.63 1.69 20.43
N TYR A 258 7.58 1.11 19.83
CA TYR A 258 6.21 1.56 20.00
C TYR A 258 5.77 1.49 21.48
N TYR A 259 5.94 0.34 22.12
CA TYR A 259 5.59 0.18 23.54
C TYR A 259 6.42 1.05 24.49
N ARG A 260 7.66 1.39 24.14
CA ARG A 260 8.49 2.32 24.94
C ARG A 260 7.93 3.74 24.85
N ARG A 261 7.55 4.19 23.66
CA ARG A 261 6.97 5.52 23.44
C ARG A 261 5.63 5.71 24.15
N GLU A 262 4.80 4.65 24.22
CA GLU A 262 3.52 4.67 24.93
C GLU A 262 3.68 4.72 26.45
N LYS A 263 4.78 4.20 27.00
CA LYS A 263 5.04 4.17 28.46
C LYS A 263 5.73 5.42 29.00
N ASP A 264 6.43 6.17 28.16
CA ASP A 264 7.11 7.44 28.48
C ASP A 264 6.67 8.51 27.44
N PRO A 265 5.47 9.11 27.60
CA PRO A 265 4.97 10.15 26.69
C PRO A 265 5.69 11.50 26.84
#